data_b746ff0d4d2ed1641ef7df0179e9f680
#
_entry.id   b746ff0d4d2ed1641ef7df0179e9f680
#
_cell.length_a   1.000
_cell.length_b   1.000
_cell.length_c   1.000
_cell.angle_alpha   90.00
_cell.angle_beta   90.00
_cell.angle_gamma   90.00
#
_symmetry.space_group_name_H-M   'P 1'
#
loop_
_entity.id
_entity.type
_entity.pdbx_description
1 polymer ?
#
loop_
_entity_poly.entity_id
_entity_poly.type
_entity_poly.pdbx_seq_one_letter_code
_entity_poly.pdbx_strand_id
1 'polypeptide(L)'
;MTEPTTPAASAVHGGPDAPIAVLHSRIRIEERLLLEEFDRRKVAYELLDSRTAVFRPDELRLPYRGALSREISHTRNVYATRILEHAGLTVVNSHDIITTCGDKLLTTLRLLASGIPTPRVMVGLTPDAALDALDGFGYPAVTKPLTGSWGRLGARLKDHETAEAVLEYKAALTGTQHQITYVQEYIDKPGRDIRAYVFGREVVGAIYKYSDHWRTNTARGGRPQVCPVTPDLEKLLVATAEAIGEGVLAVDLLEGPDGEVFVNEVNHTPEFHGAIDVLGTGMVGRYADYVLGRLDPR
;
A
#
# COMPACT_ATOMS: atom_id res chain seq x y z
N MET A 1 -46.58 5.11 -18.15
CA MET A 1 -45.74 4.89 -16.96
C MET A 1 -44.39 5.51 -17.28
N THR A 2 -44.18 6.74 -16.82
CA THR A 2 -42.95 7.51 -17.00
C THR A 2 -41.98 7.07 -15.87
N GLU A 3 -40.82 6.54 -16.26
CA GLU A 3 -39.73 6.25 -15.31
C GLU A 3 -39.33 7.56 -14.61
N PRO A 4 -39.04 7.49 -13.29
CA PRO A 4 -38.50 8.64 -12.59
C PRO A 4 -37.03 8.82 -13.00
N THR A 5 -36.74 9.85 -13.79
CA THR A 5 -35.39 10.36 -13.99
C THR A 5 -34.87 10.88 -12.64
N THR A 6 -34.01 10.10 -11.98
CA THR A 6 -33.24 10.57 -10.85
C THR A 6 -32.32 11.71 -11.34
N PRO A 7 -32.41 12.93 -10.80
CA PRO A 7 -31.48 13.97 -11.16
C PRO A 7 -30.08 13.57 -10.67
N ALA A 8 -29.12 13.50 -11.58
CA ALA A 8 -27.72 13.43 -11.24
C ALA A 8 -27.42 14.64 -10.32
N ALA A 9 -27.14 14.37 -9.06
CA ALA A 9 -26.70 15.39 -8.13
C ALA A 9 -25.42 16.02 -8.71
N SER A 10 -25.53 17.27 -9.15
CA SER A 10 -24.36 18.06 -9.53
C SER A 10 -23.51 18.18 -8.28
N ALA A 11 -22.41 17.42 -8.22
CA ALA A 11 -21.46 17.47 -7.14
C ALA A 11 -20.89 18.89 -7.04
N VAL A 12 -21.27 19.61 -5.99
CA VAL A 12 -20.69 20.93 -5.68
C VAL A 12 -19.36 20.67 -4.98
N HIS A 13 -18.31 20.54 -5.79
CA HIS A 13 -16.94 20.54 -5.29
C HIS A 13 -16.51 21.97 -4.98
N GLY A 14 -15.56 22.12 -4.07
CA GLY A 14 -14.84 23.36 -3.92
C GLY A 14 -14.23 23.78 -5.26
N GLY A 15 -14.30 25.08 -5.60
CA GLY A 15 -13.64 25.63 -6.79
C GLY A 15 -12.11 25.36 -6.77
N PRO A 16 -11.39 25.75 -7.83
CA PRO A 16 -9.94 25.50 -7.94
C PRO A 16 -9.12 26.11 -6.80
N ASP A 17 -9.63 27.14 -6.15
CA ASP A 17 -8.99 27.79 -4.98
C ASP A 17 -9.33 27.11 -3.63
N ALA A 18 -10.22 26.12 -3.62
CA ALA A 18 -10.60 25.42 -2.38
C ALA A 18 -9.42 24.61 -1.83
N PRO A 19 -9.36 24.39 -0.50
CA PRO A 19 -8.29 23.62 0.11
C PRO A 19 -8.32 22.13 -0.32
N ILE A 20 -7.17 21.48 -0.20
CA ILE A 20 -7.05 20.02 -0.28
C ILE A 20 -7.38 19.44 1.09
N ALA A 21 -8.24 18.42 1.15
CA ALA A 21 -8.42 17.64 2.38
C ALA A 21 -7.21 16.72 2.59
N VAL A 22 -6.55 16.78 3.74
CA VAL A 22 -5.52 15.81 4.13
C VAL A 22 -6.12 14.87 5.16
N LEU A 23 -6.56 13.70 4.69
CA LEU A 23 -7.18 12.67 5.52
C LEU A 23 -6.11 11.98 6.37
N HIS A 24 -6.28 11.98 7.68
CA HIS A 24 -5.33 11.40 8.62
C HIS A 24 -6.00 10.92 9.90
N SER A 25 -5.32 10.11 10.71
CA SER A 25 -5.62 9.86 12.12
C SER A 25 -4.46 10.23 13.04
N ARG A 26 -3.28 10.46 12.48
CA ARG A 26 -2.08 10.85 13.21
C ARG A 26 -1.16 11.62 12.27
N ILE A 27 -0.54 12.69 12.76
CA ILE A 27 0.51 13.42 12.05
C ILE A 27 1.86 12.82 12.47
N ARG A 28 2.48 12.05 11.58
CA ARG A 28 3.82 11.49 11.71
C ARG A 28 4.83 12.44 11.06
N ILE A 29 6.06 12.01 10.93
CA ILE A 29 7.11 12.78 10.27
C ILE A 29 6.81 12.97 8.77
N GLU A 30 6.27 11.94 8.10
CA GLU A 30 5.89 12.01 6.70
C GLU A 30 4.84 13.07 6.44
N GLU A 31 3.78 13.10 7.24
CA GLU A 31 2.71 14.09 7.11
C GLU A 31 3.25 15.49 7.37
N ARG A 32 4.11 15.69 8.40
CA ARG A 32 4.73 17.01 8.65
C ARG A 32 5.55 17.50 7.47
N LEU A 33 6.40 16.66 6.90
CA LEU A 33 7.23 17.01 5.75
C LEU A 33 6.38 17.40 4.52
N LEU A 34 5.28 16.70 4.29
CA LEU A 34 4.35 17.02 3.20
C LEU A 34 3.62 18.34 3.45
N LEU A 35 3.15 18.60 4.69
CA LEU A 35 2.50 19.84 5.05
C LEU A 35 3.44 21.05 4.97
N GLU A 36 4.68 20.91 5.45
CA GLU A 36 5.74 21.92 5.29
C GLU A 36 6.00 22.23 3.80
N GLU A 37 5.98 21.21 2.95
CA GLU A 37 6.15 21.39 1.50
C GLU A 37 4.92 22.09 0.88
N PHE A 38 3.70 21.79 1.33
CA PHE A 38 2.49 22.49 0.92
C PHE A 38 2.52 23.97 1.37
N ASP A 39 2.95 24.25 2.61
CA ASP A 39 3.13 25.60 3.12
C ASP A 39 4.14 26.39 2.28
N ARG A 40 5.29 25.79 1.97
CA ARG A 40 6.33 26.39 1.13
C ARG A 40 5.81 26.75 -0.27
N ARG A 41 4.89 25.92 -0.82
CA ARG A 41 4.24 26.14 -2.12
C ARG A 41 2.98 27.02 -2.04
N LYS A 42 2.57 27.44 -0.84
CA LYS A 42 1.33 28.19 -0.58
C LYS A 42 0.08 27.43 -1.06
N VAL A 43 0.08 26.11 -0.95
CA VAL A 43 -1.07 25.26 -1.23
C VAL A 43 -2.01 25.29 -0.04
N ALA A 44 -3.27 25.68 -0.26
CA ALA A 44 -4.28 25.64 0.78
C ALA A 44 -4.68 24.18 1.08
N TYR A 45 -4.67 23.79 2.36
CA TYR A 45 -5.11 22.47 2.81
C TYR A 45 -5.86 22.56 4.15
N GLU A 46 -6.66 21.55 4.42
CA GLU A 46 -7.32 21.33 5.72
C GLU A 46 -7.08 19.89 6.19
N LEU A 47 -6.84 19.75 7.51
CA LEU A 47 -6.65 18.45 8.14
C LEU A 47 -8.02 17.80 8.42
N LEU A 48 -8.26 16.65 7.81
CA LEU A 48 -9.48 15.85 8.01
C LEU A 48 -9.16 14.65 8.91
N ASP A 49 -9.42 14.78 10.19
CA ASP A 49 -9.18 13.70 11.16
C ASP A 49 -10.26 12.61 11.04
N SER A 50 -9.89 11.45 10.54
CA SER A 50 -10.77 10.29 10.35
C SER A 50 -11.40 9.75 11.64
N ARG A 51 -10.87 10.11 12.80
CA ARG A 51 -11.37 9.67 14.11
C ARG A 51 -12.56 10.49 14.58
N THR A 52 -12.71 11.71 14.04
CA THR A 52 -13.76 12.67 14.42
C THR A 52 -14.67 13.04 13.25
N ALA A 53 -14.26 12.71 12.02
CA ALA A 53 -15.05 12.99 10.83
C ALA A 53 -16.38 12.22 10.84
N VAL A 54 -17.46 12.92 10.53
CA VAL A 54 -18.81 12.35 10.36
C VAL A 54 -19.31 12.75 8.98
N PHE A 55 -19.71 11.79 8.19
CA PHE A 55 -20.23 11.99 6.86
C PHE A 55 -21.73 11.63 6.81
N ARG A 56 -22.51 12.38 6.06
CA ARG A 56 -23.90 12.10 5.73
C ARG A 56 -24.00 11.85 4.24
N PRO A 57 -24.05 10.61 3.78
CA PRO A 57 -23.94 10.29 2.35
C PRO A 57 -25.03 10.90 1.46
N ASP A 58 -26.21 11.18 2.02
CA ASP A 58 -27.37 11.79 1.35
C ASP A 58 -27.25 13.32 1.21
N GLU A 59 -26.42 13.95 2.04
CA GLU A 59 -26.21 15.42 2.05
C GLU A 59 -24.74 15.80 1.82
N LEU A 60 -23.95 14.92 1.20
CA LEU A 60 -22.51 15.04 1.15
C LEU A 60 -22.05 16.18 0.23
N ARG A 61 -21.71 17.31 0.85
CA ARG A 61 -21.06 18.44 0.20
C ARG A 61 -19.77 18.75 0.91
N LEU A 62 -18.66 18.66 0.20
CA LEU A 62 -17.33 18.86 0.76
C LEU A 62 -16.67 20.10 0.15
N PRO A 63 -16.13 21.00 0.99
CA PRO A 63 -15.56 22.27 0.53
C PRO A 63 -14.14 22.10 -0.04
N TYR A 64 -13.79 20.92 -0.53
CA TYR A 64 -12.46 20.58 -1.00
C TYR A 64 -12.42 20.44 -2.53
N ARG A 65 -11.28 20.77 -3.14
CA ARG A 65 -11.01 20.50 -4.56
C ARG A 65 -10.50 19.09 -4.83
N GLY A 66 -10.03 18.39 -3.79
CA GLY A 66 -9.56 17.03 -3.85
C GLY A 66 -9.04 16.59 -2.46
N ALA A 67 -8.54 15.38 -2.37
CA ALA A 67 -8.04 14.85 -1.10
C ALA A 67 -6.72 14.08 -1.26
N LEU A 68 -5.84 14.23 -0.26
CA LEU A 68 -4.68 13.40 -0.05
C LEU A 68 -4.96 12.45 1.13
N SER A 69 -4.91 11.14 0.91
CA SER A 69 -5.07 10.19 2.00
C SER A 69 -3.73 9.80 2.62
N ARG A 70 -3.62 10.08 3.92
CA ARG A 70 -2.52 9.66 4.79
C ARG A 70 -3.02 8.88 6.00
N GLU A 71 -4.23 8.31 5.92
CA GLU A 71 -4.82 7.50 6.98
C GLU A 71 -4.05 6.17 7.15
N ILE A 72 -3.69 5.86 8.41
CA ILE A 72 -2.88 4.68 8.75
C ILE A 72 -3.74 3.44 8.93
N SER A 73 -4.98 3.60 9.41
CA SER A 73 -5.90 2.47 9.55
C SER A 73 -6.46 2.10 8.19
N HIS A 74 -6.10 0.91 7.69
CA HIS A 74 -6.59 0.41 6.42
C HIS A 74 -8.12 0.49 6.31
N THR A 75 -8.84 -0.01 7.33
CA THR A 75 -10.31 0.00 7.32
C THR A 75 -10.89 1.42 7.24
N ARG A 76 -10.41 2.35 8.06
CA ARG A 76 -10.88 3.76 7.97
C ARG A 76 -10.52 4.38 6.64
N ASN A 77 -9.34 4.07 6.11
CA ASN A 77 -8.88 4.58 4.82
C ASN A 77 -9.80 4.14 3.68
N VAL A 78 -10.12 2.85 3.60
CA VAL A 78 -11.03 2.28 2.59
C VAL A 78 -12.39 2.97 2.61
N TYR A 79 -13.03 3.10 3.79
CA TYR A 79 -14.35 3.73 3.87
C TYR A 79 -14.30 5.24 3.63
N ALA A 80 -13.34 5.94 4.22
CA ALA A 80 -13.25 7.39 4.06
C ALA A 80 -12.97 7.78 2.60
N THR A 81 -12.04 7.11 1.93
CA THR A 81 -11.74 7.41 0.52
C THR A 81 -12.91 7.06 -0.40
N ARG A 82 -13.64 5.97 -0.11
CA ARG A 82 -14.87 5.66 -0.86
C ARG A 82 -15.93 6.75 -0.73
N ILE A 83 -16.09 7.30 0.48
CA ILE A 83 -17.03 8.41 0.73
C ILE A 83 -16.57 9.68 0.00
N LEU A 84 -15.28 10.01 0.08
CA LEU A 84 -14.73 11.18 -0.61
C LEU A 84 -14.88 11.09 -2.13
N GLU A 85 -14.62 9.92 -2.73
CA GLU A 85 -14.85 9.68 -4.16
C GLU A 85 -16.33 9.69 -4.53
N HIS A 86 -17.22 9.17 -3.65
CA HIS A 86 -18.67 9.26 -3.85
C HIS A 86 -19.15 10.72 -3.86
N ALA A 87 -18.52 11.58 -3.05
CA ALA A 87 -18.74 13.03 -3.12
C ALA A 87 -18.15 13.66 -4.39
N GLY A 88 -17.49 12.87 -5.26
CA GLY A 88 -16.88 13.24 -6.53
C GLY A 88 -15.48 13.85 -6.41
N LEU A 89 -14.83 13.80 -5.23
CA LEU A 89 -13.46 14.27 -5.10
C LEU A 89 -12.49 13.29 -5.74
N THR A 90 -11.47 13.82 -6.41
CA THR A 90 -10.26 13.03 -6.71
C THR A 90 -9.49 12.80 -5.42
N VAL A 91 -9.15 11.54 -5.14
CA VAL A 91 -8.37 11.17 -3.95
C VAL A 91 -7.04 10.55 -4.36
N VAL A 92 -5.96 10.99 -3.76
CA VAL A 92 -4.62 10.39 -3.88
C VAL A 92 -4.26 9.71 -2.55
N ASN A 93 -4.07 8.39 -2.48
CA ASN A 93 -4.37 7.41 -3.52
C ASN A 93 -5.87 7.12 -3.60
N SER A 94 -6.30 6.65 -4.78
CA SER A 94 -7.71 6.28 -4.99
C SER A 94 -8.15 5.13 -4.10
N HIS A 95 -9.47 5.00 -3.91
CA HIS A 95 -10.07 3.88 -3.19
C HIS A 95 -9.65 2.51 -3.77
N ASP A 96 -9.56 2.37 -5.10
CA ASP A 96 -9.13 1.12 -5.75
C ASP A 96 -7.69 0.76 -5.38
N ILE A 97 -6.77 1.72 -5.45
CA ILE A 97 -5.37 1.52 -5.06
C ILE A 97 -5.27 1.13 -3.57
N ILE A 98 -5.99 1.83 -2.69
CA ILE A 98 -5.97 1.57 -1.25
C ILE A 98 -6.51 0.19 -0.93
N THR A 99 -7.61 -0.20 -1.55
CA THR A 99 -8.23 -1.52 -1.36
C THR A 99 -7.31 -2.63 -1.87
N THR A 100 -6.76 -2.47 -3.08
CA THR A 100 -5.86 -3.44 -3.70
C THR A 100 -4.58 -3.61 -2.87
N CYS A 101 -3.89 -2.53 -2.57
CA CYS A 101 -2.61 -2.60 -1.85
C CYS A 101 -2.76 -2.95 -0.36
N GLY A 102 -3.92 -2.70 0.24
CA GLY A 102 -4.18 -3.03 1.63
C GLY A 102 -4.43 -4.52 1.89
N ASP A 103 -4.66 -5.30 0.84
CA ASP A 103 -4.90 -6.74 0.88
C ASP A 103 -3.86 -7.48 0.01
N LYS A 104 -3.11 -8.41 0.63
CA LYS A 104 -2.03 -9.14 -0.05
C LYS A 104 -2.52 -10.04 -1.17
N LEU A 105 -3.71 -10.64 -1.01
CA LEU A 105 -4.30 -11.46 -2.06
C LEU A 105 -4.71 -10.60 -3.25
N LEU A 106 -5.41 -9.49 -3.01
CA LEU A 106 -5.82 -8.58 -4.09
C LEU A 106 -4.61 -8.02 -4.84
N THR A 107 -3.56 -7.63 -4.11
CA THR A 107 -2.28 -7.20 -4.72
C THR A 107 -1.69 -8.31 -5.59
N THR A 108 -1.56 -9.53 -5.04
CA THR A 108 -0.99 -10.67 -5.78
C THR A 108 -1.79 -11.00 -7.04
N LEU A 109 -3.12 -11.04 -6.94
CA LEU A 109 -3.99 -11.29 -8.10
C LEU A 109 -3.83 -10.23 -9.19
N ARG A 110 -3.70 -8.95 -8.80
CA ARG A 110 -3.48 -7.85 -9.73
C ARG A 110 -2.12 -7.97 -10.44
N LEU A 111 -1.06 -8.30 -9.69
CA LEU A 111 0.29 -8.51 -10.23
C LEU A 111 0.32 -9.69 -11.20
N LEU A 112 -0.26 -10.84 -10.82
CA LEU A 112 -0.34 -12.04 -11.67
C LEU A 112 -1.10 -11.78 -12.97
N ALA A 113 -2.25 -11.09 -12.88
CA ALA A 113 -3.05 -10.74 -14.06
C ALA A 113 -2.29 -9.84 -15.05
N SER A 114 -1.29 -9.08 -14.55
CA SER A 114 -0.44 -8.19 -15.34
C SER A 114 0.91 -8.82 -15.73
N GLY A 115 1.13 -10.12 -15.41
CA GLY A 115 2.40 -10.80 -15.68
C GLY A 115 3.60 -10.29 -14.90
N ILE A 116 3.36 -9.63 -13.76
CA ILE A 116 4.43 -9.10 -12.90
C ILE A 116 5.01 -10.25 -12.06
N PRO A 117 6.35 -10.43 -12.03
CA PRO A 117 6.98 -11.42 -11.18
C PRO A 117 6.64 -11.21 -9.70
N THR A 118 6.04 -12.22 -9.08
CA THR A 118 5.72 -12.25 -7.66
C THR A 118 5.98 -13.66 -7.14
N PRO A 119 6.39 -13.85 -5.87
CA PRO A 119 6.57 -15.19 -5.33
C PRO A 119 5.31 -16.04 -5.49
N ARG A 120 5.45 -17.35 -5.65
CA ARG A 120 4.29 -18.26 -5.71
C ARG A 120 3.47 -18.16 -4.44
N VAL A 121 2.16 -18.24 -4.59
CA VAL A 121 1.20 -18.11 -3.50
C VAL A 121 0.16 -19.20 -3.56
N MET A 122 -0.25 -19.67 -2.39
CA MET A 122 -1.48 -20.45 -2.23
C MET A 122 -2.38 -19.81 -1.16
N VAL A 123 -3.67 -20.03 -1.26
CA VAL A 123 -4.65 -19.51 -0.31
C VAL A 123 -5.62 -20.61 0.07
N GLY A 124 -5.62 -20.97 1.36
CA GLY A 124 -6.67 -21.80 1.95
C GLY A 124 -7.75 -20.91 2.57
N LEU A 125 -9.01 -21.21 2.32
CA LEU A 125 -10.11 -20.45 2.93
C LEU A 125 -10.35 -20.85 4.39
N THR A 126 -9.76 -21.98 4.82
CA THR A 126 -9.65 -22.43 6.20
C THR A 126 -8.21 -22.84 6.49
N PRO A 127 -7.78 -22.84 7.77
CA PRO A 127 -6.46 -23.33 8.15
C PRO A 127 -6.23 -24.80 7.77
N ASP A 128 -7.24 -25.67 7.94
CA ASP A 128 -7.15 -27.09 7.64
C ASP A 128 -6.93 -27.33 6.13
N ALA A 129 -7.72 -26.68 5.27
CA ALA A 129 -7.51 -26.77 3.82
C ALA A 129 -6.13 -26.23 3.38
N ALA A 130 -5.59 -25.25 4.09
CA ALA A 130 -4.25 -24.75 3.82
C ALA A 130 -3.19 -25.76 4.26
N LEU A 131 -3.36 -26.42 5.41
CA LEU A 131 -2.44 -27.44 5.91
C LEU A 131 -2.37 -28.65 4.96
N ASP A 132 -3.51 -29.16 4.54
CA ASP A 132 -3.61 -30.28 3.59
C ASP A 132 -2.88 -30.01 2.27
N ALA A 133 -2.87 -28.75 1.81
CA ALA A 133 -2.24 -28.38 0.54
C ALA A 133 -0.75 -28.00 0.68
N LEU A 134 -0.26 -27.72 1.89
CA LEU A 134 1.08 -27.19 2.12
C LEU A 134 2.20 -28.14 1.73
N ASP A 135 2.04 -29.46 1.93
CA ASP A 135 3.07 -30.44 1.57
C ASP A 135 3.29 -30.47 0.05
N GLY A 136 2.22 -30.28 -0.73
CA GLY A 136 2.32 -30.15 -2.19
C GLY A 136 2.84 -28.77 -2.64
N PHE A 137 2.65 -27.73 -1.85
CA PHE A 137 3.18 -26.39 -2.13
C PHE A 137 4.68 -26.32 -1.87
N GLY A 138 5.15 -26.92 -0.78
CA GLY A 138 6.55 -27.06 -0.39
C GLY A 138 6.99 -26.11 0.75
N TYR A 139 8.10 -26.51 1.36
CA TYR A 139 8.75 -25.81 2.47
C TYR A 139 10.19 -25.40 2.11
N PRO A 140 10.73 -24.33 2.71
CA PRO A 140 10.05 -23.41 3.63
C PRO A 140 9.06 -22.50 2.91
N ALA A 141 7.99 -22.09 3.63
CA ALA A 141 7.00 -21.15 3.16
C ALA A 141 6.77 -20.03 4.21
N VAL A 142 6.03 -18.99 3.84
CA VAL A 142 5.71 -17.86 4.74
C VAL A 142 4.21 -17.63 4.75
N THR A 143 3.58 -17.76 5.92
CA THR A 143 2.20 -17.32 6.08
C THR A 143 2.14 -15.87 6.54
N LYS A 144 1.19 -15.11 5.99
CA LYS A 144 0.96 -13.70 6.29
C LYS A 144 -0.54 -13.45 6.47
N PRO A 145 -0.98 -12.49 7.31
CA PRO A 145 -2.36 -12.04 7.27
C PRO A 145 -2.64 -11.34 5.93
N LEU A 146 -3.86 -11.46 5.39
CA LEU A 146 -4.26 -10.76 4.17
C LEU A 146 -4.09 -9.25 4.33
N THR A 147 -4.63 -8.69 5.41
CA THR A 147 -4.51 -7.27 5.77
C THR A 147 -3.59 -7.11 6.98
N GLY A 148 -2.81 -6.04 6.99
CA GLY A 148 -1.88 -5.76 8.08
C GLY A 148 -0.50 -5.36 7.59
N SER A 149 0.24 -4.65 8.46
CA SER A 149 1.53 -4.03 8.16
C SER A 149 2.62 -4.51 9.12
N TRP A 150 3.87 -4.18 8.81
CA TRP A 150 5.07 -4.40 9.64
C TRP A 150 5.38 -5.87 9.95
N GLY A 151 4.96 -6.82 9.10
CA GLY A 151 5.25 -8.25 9.28
C GLY A 151 4.64 -8.85 10.55
N ARG A 152 3.64 -8.20 11.16
CA ARG A 152 2.90 -8.75 12.31
C ARG A 152 2.11 -9.97 11.87
N LEU A 153 2.02 -10.97 12.75
CA LEU A 153 1.32 -12.24 12.52
C LEU A 153 1.84 -13.04 11.31
N GLY A 154 3.01 -12.68 10.75
CA GLY A 154 3.67 -13.50 9.75
C GLY A 154 4.53 -14.57 10.41
N ALA A 155 4.56 -15.79 9.85
CA ALA A 155 5.40 -16.88 10.33
C ALA A 155 6.09 -17.59 9.17
N ARG A 156 7.33 -18.06 9.40
CA ARG A 156 8.02 -18.96 8.47
C ARG A 156 7.69 -20.41 8.86
N LEU A 157 7.07 -21.11 7.95
CA LEU A 157 6.71 -22.53 8.03
C LEU A 157 7.90 -23.30 7.46
N LYS A 158 8.66 -23.95 8.33
CA LYS A 158 9.88 -24.67 7.93
C LYS A 158 9.61 -26.07 7.43
N ASP A 159 8.57 -26.70 7.99
CA ASP A 159 8.16 -28.06 7.83
C ASP A 159 6.67 -28.20 8.20
N HIS A 160 6.12 -29.39 8.04
CA HIS A 160 4.73 -29.71 8.34
C HIS A 160 4.37 -29.45 9.83
N GLU A 161 5.23 -29.87 10.77
CA GLU A 161 5.00 -29.70 12.22
C GLU A 161 4.89 -28.20 12.59
N THR A 162 5.80 -27.39 12.07
CA THR A 162 5.73 -25.93 12.27
C THR A 162 4.47 -25.33 11.64
N ALA A 163 4.06 -25.84 10.49
CA ALA A 163 2.85 -25.36 9.81
C ALA A 163 1.59 -25.71 10.59
N GLU A 164 1.46 -26.96 11.04
CA GLU A 164 0.35 -27.42 11.87
C GLU A 164 0.19 -26.55 13.12
N ALA A 165 1.25 -26.38 13.90
CA ALA A 165 1.21 -25.56 15.13
C ALA A 165 0.80 -24.11 14.87
N VAL A 166 1.26 -23.49 13.77
CA VAL A 166 0.91 -22.11 13.40
C VAL A 166 -0.54 -22.03 12.93
N LEU A 167 -1.02 -23.01 12.19
CA LEU A 167 -2.37 -23.00 11.64
C LEU A 167 -3.43 -23.36 12.69
N GLU A 168 -3.13 -24.25 13.66
CA GLU A 168 -3.96 -24.47 14.84
C GLU A 168 -4.16 -23.17 15.63
N TYR A 169 -3.09 -22.43 15.90
CA TYR A 169 -3.18 -21.12 16.54
C TYR A 169 -4.06 -20.17 15.75
N LYS A 170 -3.91 -20.17 14.41
CA LYS A 170 -4.69 -19.33 13.51
C LYS A 170 -6.17 -19.71 13.52
N ALA A 171 -6.51 -20.99 13.60
CA ALA A 171 -7.88 -21.50 13.70
C ALA A 171 -8.58 -21.02 14.98
N ALA A 172 -7.82 -20.82 16.07
CA ALA A 172 -8.37 -20.30 17.33
C ALA A 172 -8.65 -18.79 17.31
N LEU A 173 -8.19 -18.03 16.29
CA LEU A 173 -8.48 -16.60 16.17
C LEU A 173 -9.97 -16.37 15.85
N THR A 174 -10.53 -15.34 16.46
CA THR A 174 -11.91 -14.93 16.21
C THR A 174 -12.05 -14.21 14.86
N GLY A 175 -13.12 -14.53 14.14
CA GLY A 175 -13.46 -13.92 12.86
C GLY A 175 -12.89 -14.67 11.65
N THR A 176 -13.76 -15.03 10.71
CA THR A 176 -13.45 -15.82 9.50
C THR A 176 -12.29 -15.23 8.69
N GLN A 177 -12.19 -13.91 8.63
CA GLN A 177 -11.09 -13.22 7.90
C GLN A 177 -9.69 -13.58 8.42
N HIS A 178 -9.55 -13.93 9.72
CA HIS A 178 -8.28 -14.35 10.30
C HIS A 178 -7.94 -15.80 9.99
N GLN A 179 -8.93 -16.61 9.64
CA GLN A 179 -8.79 -18.02 9.29
C GLN A 179 -8.36 -18.21 7.82
N ILE A 180 -8.66 -17.23 6.93
CA ILE A 180 -8.16 -17.28 5.56
C ILE A 180 -6.63 -17.25 5.59
N THR A 181 -6.03 -18.28 5.03
CA THR A 181 -4.59 -18.55 5.13
C THR A 181 -3.91 -18.26 3.80
N TYR A 182 -3.18 -17.15 3.77
CA TYR A 182 -2.31 -16.78 2.65
C TYR A 182 -0.91 -17.32 2.94
N VAL A 183 -0.41 -18.14 2.04
CA VAL A 183 0.93 -18.73 2.10
C VAL A 183 1.69 -18.35 0.84
N GLN A 184 2.91 -17.89 1.05
CA GLN A 184 3.84 -17.50 0.00
C GLN A 184 5.10 -18.38 0.10
N GLU A 185 5.69 -18.76 -1.04
CA GLU A 185 6.99 -19.40 -1.02
C GLU A 185 8.05 -18.54 -0.34
N TYR A 186 8.98 -19.17 0.34
CA TYR A 186 10.11 -18.49 0.94
C TYR A 186 11.19 -18.24 -0.11
N ILE A 187 11.52 -16.97 -0.33
CA ILE A 187 12.64 -16.57 -1.20
C ILE A 187 13.89 -16.48 -0.32
N ASP A 188 14.93 -17.23 -0.66
CA ASP A 188 16.23 -17.19 0.01
C ASP A 188 17.03 -15.99 -0.51
N LYS A 189 16.86 -14.88 0.17
CA LYS A 189 17.37 -13.57 -0.21
C LYS A 189 18.75 -13.28 0.40
N PRO A 190 19.56 -12.38 -0.18
CA PRO A 190 20.93 -12.09 0.26
C PRO A 190 20.98 -11.20 1.54
N GLY A 191 20.11 -11.43 2.54
CA GLY A 191 20.07 -10.66 3.79
C GLY A 191 19.57 -9.23 3.64
N ARG A 192 18.90 -8.90 2.53
CA ARG A 192 18.33 -7.58 2.28
C ARG A 192 17.02 -7.68 1.49
N ASP A 193 16.23 -6.61 1.56
CA ASP A 193 15.09 -6.35 0.66
C ASP A 193 15.32 -5.02 -0.04
N ILE A 194 14.67 -4.84 -1.20
CA ILE A 194 14.62 -3.56 -1.89
C ILE A 194 13.29 -2.89 -1.55
N ARG A 195 13.32 -1.58 -1.25
CA ARG A 195 12.13 -0.73 -1.25
C ARG A 195 12.31 0.38 -2.26
N ALA A 196 11.45 0.41 -3.27
CA ALA A 196 11.42 1.44 -4.28
C ALA A 196 10.21 2.36 -4.10
N TYR A 197 10.35 3.62 -4.47
CA TYR A 197 9.30 4.63 -4.42
C TYR A 197 8.94 5.02 -5.85
N VAL A 198 7.65 4.90 -6.17
CA VAL A 198 7.11 5.20 -7.50
C VAL A 198 5.90 6.12 -7.35
N PHE A 199 5.95 7.29 -8.00
CA PHE A 199 4.87 8.26 -7.99
C PHE A 199 4.30 8.39 -9.40
N GLY A 200 3.08 7.89 -9.61
CA GLY A 200 2.57 7.64 -10.94
C GLY A 200 3.40 6.60 -11.67
N ARG A 201 4.14 7.03 -12.68
CA ARG A 201 5.09 6.21 -13.47
C ARG A 201 6.55 6.59 -13.22
N GLU A 202 6.79 7.59 -12.38
CA GLU A 202 8.15 8.05 -12.06
C GLU A 202 8.76 7.21 -10.93
N VAL A 203 9.88 6.53 -11.20
CA VAL A 203 10.68 5.87 -10.17
C VAL A 203 11.54 6.93 -9.48
N VAL A 204 11.14 7.31 -8.29
CA VAL A 204 11.79 8.38 -7.50
C VAL A 204 13.13 7.93 -6.93
N GLY A 205 13.24 6.64 -6.60
CA GLY A 205 14.45 6.02 -6.11
C GLY A 205 14.17 4.71 -5.38
N ALA A 206 15.23 3.99 -5.04
CA ALA A 206 15.17 2.74 -4.32
C ALA A 206 16.25 2.65 -3.24
N ILE A 207 15.96 1.90 -2.18
CA ILE A 207 16.89 1.65 -1.08
C ILE A 207 16.96 0.16 -0.77
N TYR A 208 18.14 -0.31 -0.37
CA TYR A 208 18.31 -1.59 0.29
C TYR A 208 17.97 -1.47 1.77
N LYS A 209 17.26 -2.47 2.28
CA LYS A 209 16.99 -2.66 3.71
C LYS A 209 17.70 -3.94 4.15
N TYR A 210 18.79 -3.83 4.89
CA TYR A 210 19.54 -4.98 5.38
C TYR A 210 18.96 -5.50 6.70
N SER A 211 19.02 -6.82 6.92
CA SER A 211 18.63 -7.46 8.18
C SER A 211 19.26 -8.84 8.28
N ASP A 212 19.78 -9.16 9.46
CA ASP A 212 20.23 -10.51 9.81
C ASP A 212 19.06 -11.47 10.06
N HIS A 213 17.84 -10.95 10.08
CA HIS A 213 16.63 -11.73 10.28
C HIS A 213 15.87 -11.87 8.95
N TRP A 214 15.28 -13.03 8.71
CA TRP A 214 14.51 -13.30 7.50
C TRP A 214 13.37 -12.27 7.22
N ARG A 215 12.82 -11.65 8.28
CA ARG A 215 11.95 -10.46 8.15
C ARG A 215 12.80 -9.21 8.17
N THR A 216 12.84 -8.51 7.07
CA THR A 216 13.59 -7.27 6.90
C THR A 216 12.68 -6.09 7.27
N ASN A 217 12.62 -5.71 8.55
CA ASN A 217 11.86 -4.54 8.99
C ASN A 217 12.82 -3.41 9.40
N THR A 218 12.61 -2.22 8.86
CA THR A 218 13.36 -0.98 9.17
C THR A 218 13.36 -0.65 10.67
N ALA A 219 12.34 -1.06 11.43
CA ALA A 219 12.24 -0.86 12.87
C ALA A 219 13.29 -1.64 13.71
N ARG A 220 14.13 -2.47 13.08
CA ARG A 220 15.15 -3.30 13.76
C ARG A 220 16.58 -2.83 13.52
N GLY A 221 16.81 -1.58 13.12
CA GLY A 221 18.15 -0.95 13.12
C GLY A 221 18.98 -1.15 11.84
N GLY A 222 18.39 -1.63 10.75
CA GLY A 222 19.06 -1.66 9.45
C GLY A 222 19.29 -0.26 8.92
N ARG A 223 20.53 0.08 8.53
CA ARG A 223 20.80 1.35 7.85
C ARG A 223 20.38 1.24 6.39
N PRO A 224 19.52 2.16 5.89
CA PRO A 224 19.18 2.18 4.48
C PRO A 224 20.42 2.55 3.66
N GLN A 225 20.56 1.90 2.50
CA GLN A 225 21.57 2.25 1.51
C GLN A 225 20.89 2.47 0.17
N VAL A 226 21.48 3.34 -0.68
CA VAL A 226 20.96 3.54 -2.03
C VAL A 226 21.01 2.23 -2.81
N CYS A 227 19.87 1.85 -3.39
CA CYS A 227 19.79 0.78 -4.38
C CYS A 227 19.84 1.41 -5.78
N PRO A 228 20.81 1.08 -6.61
CA PRO A 228 20.84 1.56 -7.99
C PRO A 228 19.60 1.09 -8.76
N VAL A 229 18.88 2.01 -9.38
CA VAL A 229 17.75 1.67 -10.24
C VAL A 229 18.29 1.33 -11.63
N THR A 230 18.39 0.04 -11.90
CA THR A 230 18.78 -0.45 -13.24
C THR A 230 17.60 -0.33 -14.21
N PRO A 231 17.83 -0.33 -15.54
CA PRO A 231 16.73 -0.28 -16.53
C PRO A 231 15.70 -1.40 -16.36
N ASP A 232 16.11 -2.61 -15.98
CA ASP A 232 15.19 -3.74 -15.75
C ASP A 232 14.36 -3.52 -14.47
N LEU A 233 14.99 -3.02 -13.41
CA LEU A 233 14.28 -2.67 -12.17
C LEU A 233 13.29 -1.54 -12.41
N GLU A 234 13.68 -0.50 -13.15
CA GLU A 234 12.79 0.61 -13.52
C GLU A 234 11.58 0.10 -14.32
N LYS A 235 11.82 -0.73 -15.34
CA LYS A 235 10.74 -1.34 -16.14
C LYS A 235 9.78 -2.14 -15.27
N LEU A 236 10.29 -2.96 -14.34
CA LEU A 236 9.47 -3.73 -13.41
C LEU A 236 8.63 -2.82 -12.50
N LEU A 237 9.24 -1.76 -11.96
CA LEU A 237 8.57 -0.82 -11.07
C LEU A 237 7.47 -0.02 -11.77
N VAL A 238 7.73 0.45 -12.99
CA VAL A 238 6.73 1.17 -13.81
C VAL A 238 5.56 0.24 -14.15
N ALA A 239 5.84 -0.99 -14.62
CA ALA A 239 4.81 -1.97 -14.90
C ALA A 239 3.98 -2.33 -13.65
N THR A 240 4.62 -2.42 -12.48
CA THR A 240 3.94 -2.62 -11.20
C THR A 240 3.01 -1.46 -10.88
N ALA A 241 3.47 -0.23 -11.03
CA ALA A 241 2.65 0.96 -10.78
C ALA A 241 1.45 1.03 -11.73
N GLU A 242 1.63 0.74 -13.02
CA GLU A 242 0.54 0.66 -14.00
C GLU A 242 -0.49 -0.41 -13.64
N ALA A 243 -0.03 -1.60 -13.23
CA ALA A 243 -0.92 -2.67 -12.78
C ALA A 243 -1.76 -2.28 -11.56
N ILE A 244 -1.19 -1.53 -10.63
CA ILE A 244 -1.87 -1.10 -9.39
C ILE A 244 -2.77 0.11 -9.62
N GLY A 245 -2.47 1.02 -10.56
CA GLY A 245 -3.27 2.20 -10.88
C GLY A 245 -2.55 3.54 -10.74
N GLU A 246 -1.23 3.56 -10.83
CA GLU A 246 -0.41 4.78 -10.88
C GLU A 246 -0.60 5.73 -9.68
N GLY A 247 -0.43 5.22 -8.47
CA GLY A 247 -0.52 6.01 -7.23
C GLY A 247 0.83 6.50 -6.71
N VAL A 248 0.81 7.02 -5.49
CA VAL A 248 2.02 7.19 -4.66
C VAL A 248 2.29 5.87 -3.96
N LEU A 249 3.29 5.15 -4.43
CA LEU A 249 3.53 3.77 -4.03
C LEU A 249 4.94 3.58 -3.46
N ALA A 250 5.05 2.70 -2.46
CA ALA A 250 6.31 2.05 -2.14
C ALA A 250 6.19 0.55 -2.46
N VAL A 251 7.08 0.06 -3.30
CA VAL A 251 7.14 -1.32 -3.75
C VAL A 251 8.26 -2.03 -3.00
N ASP A 252 7.90 -3.06 -2.25
CA ASP A 252 8.86 -3.95 -1.59
C ASP A 252 9.16 -5.14 -2.51
N LEU A 253 10.46 -5.36 -2.81
CA LEU A 253 10.91 -6.42 -3.70
C LEU A 253 11.88 -7.35 -2.96
N LEU A 254 11.86 -8.63 -3.39
CA LEU A 254 12.79 -9.66 -2.95
C LEU A 254 13.73 -10.01 -4.10
N GLU A 255 15.02 -10.13 -3.77
CA GLU A 255 16.02 -10.67 -4.69
C GLU A 255 16.17 -12.17 -4.42
N GLY A 256 15.96 -13.00 -5.42
CA GLY A 256 16.22 -14.42 -5.35
C GLY A 256 17.70 -14.76 -5.52
N PRO A 257 18.09 -16.04 -5.26
CA PRO A 257 19.48 -16.48 -5.29
C PRO A 257 20.14 -16.38 -6.68
N ASP A 258 19.35 -16.47 -7.74
CA ASP A 258 19.83 -16.40 -9.12
C ASP A 258 19.73 -14.98 -9.73
N GLY A 259 19.43 -13.97 -8.87
CA GLY A 259 19.35 -12.57 -9.26
C GLY A 259 17.99 -12.12 -9.82
N GLU A 260 16.99 -13.01 -9.82
CA GLU A 260 15.62 -12.67 -10.15
C GLU A 260 15.01 -11.73 -9.09
N VAL A 261 14.12 -10.85 -9.52
CA VAL A 261 13.48 -9.86 -8.64
C VAL A 261 11.97 -10.07 -8.65
N PHE A 262 11.40 -10.22 -7.45
CA PHE A 262 9.96 -10.42 -7.25
C PHE A 262 9.34 -9.24 -6.53
N VAL A 263 8.16 -8.79 -6.99
CA VAL A 263 7.32 -7.85 -6.24
C VAL A 263 6.64 -8.59 -5.10
N ASN A 264 6.97 -8.22 -3.87
CA ASN A 264 6.48 -8.89 -2.66
C ASN A 264 5.26 -8.19 -2.05
N GLU A 265 5.25 -6.86 -2.05
CA GLU A 265 4.20 -6.03 -1.46
C GLU A 265 4.21 -4.64 -2.08
N VAL A 266 3.03 -4.02 -2.22
CA VAL A 266 2.90 -2.63 -2.64
C VAL A 266 2.18 -1.85 -1.56
N ASN A 267 2.79 -0.75 -1.10
CA ASN A 267 2.26 0.07 -0.01
C ASN A 267 1.71 1.39 -0.55
N HIS A 268 0.42 1.64 -0.31
CA HIS A 268 -0.31 2.84 -0.78
C HIS A 268 -0.17 4.09 0.12
N THR A 269 0.35 3.94 1.33
CA THR A 269 0.61 5.06 2.25
C THR A 269 2.06 4.96 2.74
N PRO A 270 3.04 5.18 1.82
CA PRO A 270 4.42 4.89 2.12
C PRO A 270 4.98 5.71 3.28
N GLU A 271 5.73 5.03 4.15
CA GLU A 271 6.68 5.63 5.07
C GLU A 271 7.98 5.87 4.30
N PHE A 272 8.49 7.09 4.34
CA PHE A 272 9.64 7.47 3.52
C PHE A 272 10.72 8.26 4.27
N HIS A 273 10.52 8.60 5.56
CA HIS A 273 11.51 9.36 6.32
C HIS A 273 12.89 8.68 6.31
N GLY A 274 12.94 7.35 6.50
CA GLY A 274 14.21 6.63 6.46
C GLY A 274 14.88 6.58 5.08
N ALA A 275 14.15 6.88 4.01
CA ALA A 275 14.71 6.95 2.67
C ALA A 275 15.27 8.34 2.34
N ILE A 276 14.76 9.40 2.99
CA ILE A 276 15.22 10.78 2.75
C ILE A 276 16.69 10.93 3.08
N ASP A 277 17.19 10.23 4.10
CA ASP A 277 18.61 10.29 4.52
C ASP A 277 19.57 9.86 3.40
N VAL A 278 19.12 9.05 2.47
CA VAL A 278 19.94 8.49 1.39
C VAL A 278 19.49 8.91 -0.02
N LEU A 279 18.21 9.17 -0.23
CA LEU A 279 17.66 9.62 -1.52
C LEU A 279 17.52 11.16 -1.61
N GLY A 280 17.63 11.84 -0.48
CA GLY A 280 17.52 13.30 -0.39
C GLY A 280 16.08 13.81 -0.24
N THR A 281 15.97 15.07 0.21
CA THR A 281 14.69 15.73 0.48
C THR A 281 13.85 16.04 -0.78
N GLY A 282 14.46 15.99 -1.97
CA GLY A 282 13.74 16.16 -3.24
C GLY A 282 12.59 15.21 -3.47
N MET A 283 12.59 14.05 -2.78
CA MET A 283 11.47 13.11 -2.79
C MET A 283 10.15 13.73 -2.32
N VAL A 284 10.17 14.56 -1.27
CA VAL A 284 8.97 15.24 -0.75
C VAL A 284 8.38 16.19 -1.77
N GLY A 285 9.25 16.93 -2.48
CA GLY A 285 8.86 17.81 -3.58
C GLY A 285 8.17 17.05 -4.71
N ARG A 286 8.75 15.92 -5.16
CA ARG A 286 8.15 15.06 -6.21
C ARG A 286 6.82 14.44 -5.77
N TYR A 287 6.71 14.06 -4.49
CA TYR A 287 5.43 13.62 -3.93
C TYR A 287 4.37 14.71 -4.07
N ALA A 288 4.69 15.93 -3.62
CA ALA A 288 3.77 17.06 -3.73
C ALA A 288 3.44 17.39 -5.19
N ASP A 289 4.42 17.34 -6.12
CA ASP A 289 4.19 17.52 -7.56
C ASP A 289 3.18 16.52 -8.11
N TYR A 290 3.35 15.24 -7.76
CA TYR A 290 2.41 14.20 -8.19
C TYR A 290 1.00 14.44 -7.64
N VAL A 291 0.88 14.71 -6.33
CA VAL A 291 -0.44 14.97 -5.69
C VAL A 291 -1.13 16.15 -6.36
N LEU A 292 -0.45 17.28 -6.50
CA LEU A 292 -1.01 18.48 -7.09
C LEU A 292 -1.38 18.27 -8.55
N GLY A 293 -0.52 17.60 -9.33
CA GLY A 293 -0.82 17.27 -10.71
C GLY A 293 -2.05 16.37 -10.91
N ARG A 294 -2.36 15.51 -9.91
CA ARG A 294 -3.56 14.66 -9.92
C ARG A 294 -4.82 15.39 -9.46
N LEU A 295 -4.70 16.34 -8.54
CA LEU A 295 -5.82 17.09 -7.99
C LEU A 295 -6.19 18.33 -8.82
N ASP A 296 -5.24 18.85 -9.60
CA ASP A 296 -5.42 20.02 -10.49
C ASP A 296 -5.07 19.64 -11.94
N PRO A 297 -5.78 18.71 -12.58
CA PRO A 297 -5.52 18.39 -13.98
C PRO A 297 -5.82 19.67 -14.81
N ARG A 298 -4.78 20.21 -15.44
CA ARG A 298 -4.89 21.34 -16.38
C ARG A 298 -5.50 20.90 -17.71
#